data_b999859e8278aee9203d3105d2d0078d
#
_entry.id   b999859e8278aee9203d3105d2d0078d
#
_cell.length_a   1.000
_cell.length_b   1.000
_cell.length_c   1.000
_cell.angle_alpha   90.00
_cell.angle_beta   90.00
_cell.angle_gamma   90.00
#
_symmetry.space_group_name_H-M   'P 1'
#
loop_
_entity.id
_entity.type
_entity.pdbx_description
1 polymer ?
#
loop_
_entity_poly.entity_id
_entity_poly.type
_entity_poly.pdbx_seq_one_letter_code
_entity_poly.pdbx_strand_id
1 'polypeptide(L)'
;MRQLCLMLLLPILAFAQAPAPKDTAKKSDPTWDVAAKHGPATDVSFTTDEGTWMAVDVSPDGKQIVFDLLGDLYILPIAGGEARRLTSGPAFDVQPRFSPDGKKISFTSDRDGIDNLWYMNADGTDPKQVTKEKERQVNNAVWTPDGKYLVGRKHYRNTRSLGAGEMWLYHISGGGGLQLTKRRNWQEDAGEPTLSPDGRYLYWSEDVTPSGMFEYNKDPYGIIYVIHRLDRETGKVERYISGEGGSARPQPSPDGKTIAFIRRVRLQTVLYLYDIESGKETPVYENMGRDQQEAWAIFGVYPGFSWTPDSRSLVFWANGKIKRLDVRTRQVSEIPFSAAVTQTITEAVRFPNAVAPESFDVKMLRWVTVAPDKKSVVYTALGKLYVRPLPSGTPHRVTNDEKNLELYPSFSPDGKWIVYTTWNDDDLGAVMKVSAAGRTPVKLTTSKGTYVEPSFSPDGKRVAFRRSGGDQLRGNLFSRDRGIYVMPAEGGTATLVTEEGSQPIFSKLGDRIYLSSSEGEXXXXXXXXXXXXXXXAKAKRAP
;
A
#
# COMPACT_ATOMS: atom_id res chain seq x y z
N MET A 1 -45.70 -66.45 14.37
CA MET A 1 -46.23 -65.23 15.00
C MET A 1 -46.16 -64.10 14.01
N ARG A 2 -47.35 -63.76 13.43
CA ARG A 2 -47.44 -62.68 12.42
C ARG A 2 -47.73 -61.37 13.17
N GLN A 3 -46.83 -60.38 13.04
CA GLN A 3 -47.11 -59.01 13.53
C GLN A 3 -47.88 -58.26 12.44
N LEU A 4 -49.03 -57.74 12.83
CA LEU A 4 -49.91 -56.93 12.02
C LEU A 4 -49.43 -55.48 12.14
N CYS A 5 -48.95 -54.87 11.01
CA CYS A 5 -48.67 -53.45 10.96
C CYS A 5 -49.96 -52.71 10.62
N LEU A 6 -50.42 -51.89 11.57
CA LEU A 6 -51.57 -51.01 11.38
C LEU A 6 -51.06 -49.71 10.75
N MET A 7 -51.42 -49.48 9.49
CA MET A 7 -51.14 -48.17 8.83
C MET A 7 -52.26 -47.18 9.17
N LEU A 8 -51.94 -46.15 9.87
CA LEU A 8 -52.82 -45.01 10.11
C LEU A 8 -52.79 -44.07 8.90
N LEU A 9 -53.90 -44.03 8.17
CA LEU A 9 -54.11 -43.06 7.07
C LEU A 9 -54.60 -41.74 7.68
N LEU A 10 -53.73 -40.73 7.62
CA LEU A 10 -54.10 -39.34 7.96
C LEU A 10 -54.68 -38.66 6.71
N PRO A 11 -55.77 -37.92 6.81
CA PRO A 11 -56.32 -37.19 5.65
C PRO A 11 -55.42 -36.01 5.29
N ILE A 12 -55.06 -35.94 4.01
CA ILE A 12 -54.34 -34.79 3.45
C ILE A 12 -55.35 -33.67 3.27
N LEU A 13 -55.25 -32.66 4.10
CA LEU A 13 -55.97 -31.38 3.90
C LEU A 13 -55.26 -30.61 2.76
N ALA A 14 -55.90 -30.58 1.61
CA ALA A 14 -55.47 -29.77 0.50
C ALA A 14 -55.73 -28.29 0.83
N PHE A 15 -54.68 -27.56 1.14
CA PHE A 15 -54.80 -26.10 1.22
C PHE A 15 -54.87 -25.52 -0.20
N ALA A 16 -56.00 -24.94 -0.53
CA ALA A 16 -56.14 -24.19 -1.77
C ALA A 16 -55.19 -22.97 -1.72
N GLN A 17 -54.16 -22.97 -2.56
CA GLN A 17 -53.29 -21.81 -2.71
C GLN A 17 -54.08 -20.63 -3.26
N ALA A 18 -54.04 -19.51 -2.55
CA ALA A 18 -54.55 -18.26 -3.04
C ALA A 18 -53.82 -17.88 -4.34
N PRO A 19 -54.49 -17.32 -5.32
CA PRO A 19 -53.81 -16.89 -6.56
C PRO A 19 -52.73 -15.86 -6.23
N ALA A 20 -51.53 -16.07 -6.81
CA ALA A 20 -50.41 -15.17 -6.68
C ALA A 20 -50.84 -13.77 -7.11
N PRO A 21 -50.44 -12.71 -6.39
CA PRO A 21 -50.76 -11.36 -6.81
C PRO A 21 -50.17 -11.13 -8.21
N LYS A 22 -50.98 -10.58 -9.09
CA LYS A 22 -50.54 -10.20 -10.42
C LYS A 22 -49.35 -9.22 -10.27
N ASP A 23 -48.24 -9.56 -10.91
CA ASP A 23 -47.10 -8.68 -11.05
C ASP A 23 -47.58 -7.33 -11.60
N THR A 24 -47.76 -6.36 -10.74
CA THR A 24 -47.80 -4.98 -11.15
C THR A 24 -46.38 -4.69 -11.64
N ALA A 25 -46.26 -4.38 -12.92
CA ALA A 25 -45.00 -4.01 -13.55
C ALA A 25 -44.22 -3.09 -12.57
N LYS A 26 -43.12 -3.61 -12.04
CA LYS A 26 -42.20 -2.77 -11.26
C LYS A 26 -41.77 -1.62 -12.17
N LYS A 27 -42.16 -0.41 -11.79
CA LYS A 27 -41.50 0.76 -12.36
C LYS A 27 -39.99 0.51 -12.19
N SER A 28 -39.28 0.48 -13.31
CA SER A 28 -37.83 0.41 -13.26
C SER A 28 -37.35 1.54 -12.33
N ASP A 29 -36.63 1.18 -11.29
CA ASP A 29 -35.98 2.20 -10.46
C ASP A 29 -35.13 3.09 -11.39
N PRO A 30 -35.19 4.40 -11.18
CA PRO A 30 -34.36 5.27 -12.01
C PRO A 30 -32.92 4.81 -11.93
N THR A 31 -32.28 4.70 -13.08
CA THR A 31 -30.88 4.30 -13.16
C THR A 31 -30.05 5.26 -12.29
N TRP A 32 -29.24 4.69 -11.41
CA TRP A 32 -28.35 5.50 -10.57
C TRP A 32 -27.41 6.31 -11.47
N ASP A 33 -27.37 7.61 -11.27
CA ASP A 33 -26.53 8.53 -12.02
C ASP A 33 -25.46 9.09 -11.10
N VAL A 34 -24.22 8.69 -11.33
CA VAL A 34 -23.06 9.14 -10.54
C VAL A 34 -22.91 10.67 -10.61
N ALA A 35 -23.28 11.27 -11.74
CA ALA A 35 -23.15 12.71 -11.95
C ALA A 35 -24.25 13.53 -11.26
N ALA A 36 -25.34 12.89 -10.81
CA ALA A 36 -26.45 13.60 -10.18
C ALA A 36 -26.10 14.02 -8.74
N LYS A 37 -26.69 15.09 -8.28
CA LYS A 37 -26.59 15.51 -6.88
C LYS A 37 -27.50 14.63 -6.03
N HIS A 38 -26.92 13.85 -5.15
CA HIS A 38 -27.63 12.89 -4.28
C HIS A 38 -27.83 13.44 -2.86
N GLY A 39 -28.18 14.72 -2.74
CA GLY A 39 -28.45 15.37 -1.46
C GLY A 39 -27.90 16.80 -1.41
N PRO A 40 -27.99 17.43 -0.25
CA PRO A 40 -27.39 18.76 -0.08
C PRO A 40 -25.90 18.73 -0.38
N ALA A 41 -25.42 19.75 -1.05
CA ALA A 41 -24.03 19.81 -1.49
C ALA A 41 -23.51 21.25 -1.48
N THR A 42 -22.21 21.38 -1.29
CA THR A 42 -21.49 22.65 -1.27
C THR A 42 -20.33 22.57 -2.25
N ASP A 43 -20.16 23.58 -3.07
CA ASP A 43 -18.98 23.67 -3.95
C ASP A 43 -17.81 24.28 -3.18
N VAL A 44 -16.68 23.61 -3.24
CA VAL A 44 -15.41 24.05 -2.64
C VAL A 44 -14.43 24.34 -3.76
N SER A 45 -13.92 25.56 -3.80
CA SER A 45 -12.99 26.01 -4.85
C SER A 45 -11.67 26.45 -4.24
N PHE A 46 -10.57 26.07 -4.88
CA PHE A 46 -9.21 26.46 -4.47
C PHE A 46 -8.28 26.30 -5.66
N THR A 47 -7.05 26.81 -5.50
CA THR A 47 -5.97 26.62 -6.47
C THR A 47 -4.88 25.79 -5.82
N THR A 48 -4.32 24.85 -6.55
CA THR A 48 -3.22 24.02 -6.05
C THR A 48 -2.13 23.86 -7.10
N ASP A 49 -0.89 23.69 -6.64
CA ASP A 49 0.28 23.39 -7.46
C ASP A 49 0.86 22.00 -7.15
N GLU A 50 0.06 21.17 -6.45
CA GLU A 50 0.47 19.82 -6.12
C GLU A 50 -0.73 18.88 -6.09
N GLY A 51 -0.45 17.58 -6.18
CA GLY A 51 -1.50 16.57 -6.10
C GLY A 51 -0.95 15.22 -5.66
N THR A 52 -1.85 14.33 -5.28
CA THR A 52 -1.52 13.00 -4.77
C THR A 52 -1.84 11.95 -5.83
N TRP A 53 -0.84 11.11 -6.14
CA TRP A 53 -1.02 9.93 -6.99
C TRP A 53 -1.51 10.29 -8.40
N MET A 54 -0.87 11.28 -9.02
CA MET A 54 -1.27 11.76 -10.34
C MET A 54 -0.64 10.92 -11.45
N ALA A 55 -1.46 10.29 -12.29
CA ALA A 55 -0.99 9.66 -13.53
C ALA A 55 -0.76 10.75 -14.57
N VAL A 56 0.35 10.69 -15.28
CA VAL A 56 0.69 11.70 -16.29
C VAL A 56 1.00 11.04 -17.63
N ASP A 57 0.66 11.72 -18.72
CA ASP A 57 1.03 11.28 -20.07
C ASP A 57 1.42 12.49 -20.92
N VAL A 58 2.39 12.27 -21.83
CA VAL A 58 2.91 13.32 -22.73
C VAL A 58 2.29 13.13 -24.11
N SER A 59 1.84 14.22 -24.71
CA SER A 59 1.25 14.18 -26.05
C SER A 59 2.29 13.71 -27.10
N PRO A 60 1.84 13.03 -28.18
CA PRO A 60 2.78 12.53 -29.18
C PRO A 60 3.62 13.61 -29.88
N ASP A 61 3.18 14.86 -29.88
CA ASP A 61 3.96 15.98 -30.40
C ASP A 61 4.92 16.59 -29.37
N GLY A 62 4.89 16.08 -28.11
CA GLY A 62 5.76 16.53 -27.04
C GLY A 62 5.42 17.86 -26.42
N LYS A 63 4.25 18.45 -26.75
CA LYS A 63 3.94 19.83 -26.34
C LYS A 63 3.07 19.94 -25.09
N GLN A 64 2.36 18.87 -24.73
CA GLN A 64 1.39 18.92 -23.65
C GLN A 64 1.51 17.69 -22.74
N ILE A 65 1.03 17.85 -21.54
CA ILE A 65 0.86 16.80 -20.54
C ILE A 65 -0.61 16.73 -20.19
N VAL A 66 -1.18 15.51 -20.16
CA VAL A 66 -2.48 15.27 -19.53
C VAL A 66 -2.23 14.56 -18.20
N PHE A 67 -2.99 14.92 -17.16
CA PHE A 67 -2.83 14.30 -15.84
C PHE A 67 -4.17 14.29 -15.10
N ASP A 68 -4.27 13.42 -14.11
CA ASP A 68 -5.43 13.40 -13.22
C ASP A 68 -5.10 14.11 -11.89
N LEU A 69 -6.13 14.80 -11.37
CA LEU A 69 -6.02 15.51 -10.10
C LEU A 69 -7.40 15.52 -9.43
N LEU A 70 -7.50 14.89 -8.27
CA LEU A 70 -8.73 14.83 -7.47
C LEU A 70 -9.94 14.27 -8.25
N GLY A 71 -9.66 13.31 -9.13
CA GLY A 71 -10.73 12.64 -9.88
C GLY A 71 -11.18 13.37 -11.15
N ASP A 72 -10.47 14.42 -11.56
CA ASP A 72 -10.69 15.12 -12.82
C ASP A 72 -9.42 15.12 -13.67
N LEU A 73 -9.59 15.29 -14.97
CA LEU A 73 -8.48 15.36 -15.92
C LEU A 73 -8.13 16.81 -16.23
N TYR A 74 -6.85 17.08 -16.35
CA TYR A 74 -6.30 18.39 -16.66
C TYR A 74 -5.26 18.26 -17.76
N ILE A 75 -5.10 19.32 -18.55
CA ILE A 75 -4.08 19.43 -19.60
C ILE A 75 -3.19 20.64 -19.32
N LEU A 76 -1.90 20.51 -19.62
CA LEU A 76 -0.87 21.45 -19.24
C LEU A 76 0.17 21.54 -20.37
N PRO A 77 0.70 22.73 -20.72
CA PRO A 77 1.88 22.77 -21.59
C PRO A 77 3.07 22.02 -20.99
N ILE A 78 3.92 21.43 -21.82
CA ILE A 78 5.09 20.68 -21.36
C ILE A 78 6.06 21.55 -20.54
N ALA A 79 6.04 22.84 -20.75
CA ALA A 79 6.86 23.80 -20.00
C ALA A 79 6.28 24.17 -18.64
N GLY A 80 5.06 23.71 -18.35
CA GLY A 80 4.35 24.10 -17.14
C GLY A 80 3.44 25.31 -17.35
N GLY A 81 2.83 25.78 -16.25
CA GLY A 81 1.96 26.94 -16.25
C GLY A 81 0.56 26.62 -15.70
N GLU A 82 -0.45 27.30 -16.22
CA GLU A 82 -1.83 27.11 -15.77
C GLU A 82 -2.42 25.88 -16.44
N ALA A 83 -2.89 24.93 -15.63
CA ALA A 83 -3.52 23.69 -16.11
C ALA A 83 -5.00 23.95 -16.42
N ARG A 84 -5.45 23.47 -17.58
CA ARG A 84 -6.85 23.60 -17.99
C ARG A 84 -7.59 22.30 -17.68
N ARG A 85 -8.69 22.41 -16.97
CA ARG A 85 -9.56 21.27 -16.58
C ARG A 85 -10.29 20.73 -17.82
N LEU A 86 -10.28 19.41 -18.01
CA LEU A 86 -10.95 18.73 -19.12
C LEU A 86 -12.26 18.04 -18.70
N THR A 87 -12.32 17.51 -17.47
CA THR A 87 -13.53 16.86 -16.95
C THR A 87 -13.92 17.48 -15.62
N SER A 88 -15.16 17.24 -15.21
CA SER A 88 -15.70 17.78 -13.95
C SER A 88 -16.89 16.96 -13.50
N GLY A 89 -17.27 17.14 -12.24
CA GLY A 89 -18.43 16.47 -11.66
C GLY A 89 -18.02 15.38 -10.68
N PRO A 90 -19.00 14.60 -10.20
CA PRO A 90 -18.72 13.59 -9.18
C PRO A 90 -18.02 12.33 -9.68
N ALA A 91 -17.98 12.09 -11.00
CA ALA A 91 -17.31 10.90 -11.55
C ALA A 91 -15.80 10.94 -11.24
N PHE A 92 -15.22 9.77 -11.03
CA PHE A 92 -13.80 9.61 -10.76
C PHE A 92 -13.07 9.33 -12.07
N ASP A 93 -12.54 10.37 -12.71
CA ASP A 93 -11.86 10.31 -14.00
C ASP A 93 -10.34 10.31 -13.76
N VAL A 94 -9.68 9.21 -14.14
CA VAL A 94 -8.26 9.01 -13.82
C VAL A 94 -7.54 8.25 -14.94
N GLN A 95 -6.21 8.18 -14.83
CA GLN A 95 -5.33 7.39 -15.69
C GLN A 95 -5.44 7.79 -17.17
N PRO A 96 -5.27 9.06 -17.49
CA PRO A 96 -5.40 9.51 -18.89
C PRO A 96 -4.22 9.06 -19.75
N ARG A 97 -4.50 8.80 -21.05
CA ARG A 97 -3.49 8.48 -22.06
C ARG A 97 -3.86 9.08 -23.39
N PHE A 98 -2.96 9.81 -24.02
CA PHE A 98 -3.15 10.30 -25.38
C PHE A 98 -3.20 9.14 -26.37
N SER A 99 -4.06 9.26 -27.37
CA SER A 99 -4.01 8.38 -28.55
C SER A 99 -2.72 8.63 -29.36
N PRO A 100 -2.27 7.66 -30.16
CA PRO A 100 -1.03 7.83 -30.93
C PRO A 100 -1.02 9.05 -31.87
N ASP A 101 -2.20 9.47 -32.34
CA ASP A 101 -2.31 10.66 -33.20
C ASP A 101 -2.52 11.97 -32.40
N GLY A 102 -2.59 11.87 -31.06
CA GLY A 102 -2.79 13.01 -30.17
C GLY A 102 -4.17 13.63 -30.17
N LYS A 103 -5.11 13.07 -30.93
CA LYS A 103 -6.46 13.68 -31.08
C LYS A 103 -7.43 13.26 -29.98
N LYS A 104 -7.14 12.17 -29.28
CA LYS A 104 -8.02 11.62 -28.25
C LYS A 104 -7.24 11.39 -26.95
N ILE A 105 -7.97 11.30 -25.87
CA ILE A 105 -7.47 10.90 -24.55
C ILE A 105 -8.36 9.78 -24.04
N SER A 106 -7.77 8.61 -23.74
CA SER A 106 -8.48 7.55 -23.02
C SER A 106 -8.33 7.76 -21.52
N PHE A 107 -9.29 7.29 -20.74
CA PHE A 107 -9.26 7.41 -19.29
C PHE A 107 -10.16 6.34 -18.67
N THR A 108 -9.97 6.14 -17.38
CA THR A 108 -10.82 5.31 -16.53
C THR A 108 -11.86 6.21 -15.88
N SER A 109 -13.13 5.79 -15.88
CA SER A 109 -14.20 6.56 -15.24
C SER A 109 -15.27 5.65 -14.67
N ASP A 110 -15.80 6.01 -13.51
CA ASP A 110 -16.93 5.30 -12.87
C ASP A 110 -18.28 5.96 -13.18
N ARG A 111 -18.35 6.86 -14.14
CA ARG A 111 -19.58 7.64 -14.45
C ARG A 111 -20.79 6.77 -14.84
N ASP A 112 -20.56 5.51 -15.22
CA ASP A 112 -21.62 4.54 -15.47
C ASP A 112 -21.83 3.57 -14.29
N GLY A 113 -21.37 3.94 -13.10
CA GLY A 113 -21.56 3.19 -11.86
C GLY A 113 -20.41 2.29 -11.43
N ILE A 114 -19.47 2.02 -12.32
CA ILE A 114 -18.27 1.21 -12.03
C ILE A 114 -17.17 1.63 -13.01
N ASP A 115 -15.90 1.41 -12.64
CA ASP A 115 -14.78 1.77 -13.51
C ASP A 115 -14.90 1.08 -14.87
N ASN A 116 -14.89 1.88 -15.90
CA ASN A 116 -14.88 1.44 -17.30
C ASN A 116 -13.92 2.31 -18.10
N LEU A 117 -13.54 1.84 -19.29
CA LEU A 117 -12.68 2.59 -20.19
C LEU A 117 -13.54 3.54 -21.05
N TRP A 118 -13.07 4.76 -21.11
CA TRP A 118 -13.68 5.85 -21.88
C TRP A 118 -12.60 6.53 -22.71
N TYR A 119 -13.00 7.26 -23.74
CA TYR A 119 -12.13 8.21 -24.41
C TYR A 119 -12.94 9.46 -24.79
N MET A 120 -12.21 10.54 -25.03
CA MET A 120 -12.79 11.81 -25.45
C MET A 120 -11.82 12.49 -26.42
N ASN A 121 -12.28 13.56 -27.09
CA ASN A 121 -11.36 14.41 -27.84
C ASN A 121 -10.33 15.04 -26.91
N ALA A 122 -9.15 15.37 -27.42
CA ALA A 122 -8.07 15.92 -26.60
C ALA A 122 -8.43 17.30 -25.99
N ASP A 123 -9.45 17.97 -26.52
CA ASP A 123 -9.94 19.23 -25.94
C ASP A 123 -10.94 19.00 -24.78
N GLY A 124 -11.29 17.76 -24.46
CA GLY A 124 -12.22 17.41 -23.39
C GLY A 124 -13.65 17.17 -23.86
N THR A 125 -13.93 17.28 -25.16
CA THR A 125 -15.27 17.13 -25.70
C THR A 125 -15.60 15.69 -26.12
N ASP A 126 -16.89 15.37 -26.27
CA ASP A 126 -17.43 14.14 -26.85
C ASP A 126 -16.90 12.84 -26.14
N PRO A 127 -17.09 12.70 -24.81
CA PRO A 127 -16.68 11.47 -24.15
C PRO A 127 -17.51 10.27 -24.61
N LYS A 128 -16.82 9.14 -24.86
CA LYS A 128 -17.43 7.90 -25.34
C LYS A 128 -16.97 6.72 -24.50
N GLN A 129 -17.94 5.91 -24.11
CA GLN A 129 -17.69 4.69 -23.33
C GLN A 129 -17.24 3.55 -24.25
N VAL A 130 -16.15 2.89 -23.90
CA VAL A 130 -15.61 1.75 -24.65
C VAL A 130 -16.07 0.42 -24.03
N THR A 131 -15.90 0.26 -22.71
CA THR A 131 -16.32 -0.96 -22.01
C THR A 131 -17.60 -0.68 -21.22
N LYS A 132 -18.42 -1.73 -21.03
CA LYS A 132 -19.71 -1.62 -20.34
C LYS A 132 -19.86 -2.68 -19.28
N GLU A 133 -18.80 -2.87 -18.48
CA GLU A 133 -18.82 -3.80 -17.37
C GLU A 133 -19.76 -3.29 -16.27
N LYS A 134 -20.40 -4.23 -15.57
CA LYS A 134 -21.30 -3.92 -14.46
C LYS A 134 -20.86 -4.55 -13.15
N GLU A 135 -19.97 -5.52 -13.21
CA GLU A 135 -19.48 -6.24 -12.04
C GLU A 135 -17.96 -6.25 -11.91
N ARG A 136 -17.26 -6.15 -13.03
CA ARG A 136 -15.80 -6.27 -13.09
C ARG A 136 -15.21 -4.98 -13.60
N GLN A 137 -14.53 -4.27 -12.74
CA GLN A 137 -13.87 -3.00 -13.12
C GLN A 137 -12.89 -3.23 -14.26
N VAL A 138 -12.83 -2.28 -15.20
CA VAL A 138 -11.81 -2.25 -16.24
C VAL A 138 -11.13 -0.88 -16.15
N ASN A 139 -9.80 -0.89 -16.00
CA ASN A 139 -9.06 0.36 -15.84
C ASN A 139 -7.67 0.28 -16.47
N ASN A 140 -6.92 1.36 -16.35
CA ASN A 140 -5.49 1.44 -16.67
C ASN A 140 -5.21 1.12 -18.15
N ALA A 141 -5.88 1.83 -19.07
CA ALA A 141 -5.80 1.54 -20.49
C ALA A 141 -4.54 2.10 -21.16
N VAL A 142 -4.09 1.41 -22.21
CA VAL A 142 -3.09 1.90 -23.15
C VAL A 142 -3.59 1.69 -24.57
N TRP A 143 -3.29 2.65 -25.46
CA TRP A 143 -3.67 2.58 -26.88
C TRP A 143 -2.77 1.60 -27.64
N THR A 144 -3.35 0.88 -28.61
CA THR A 144 -2.54 0.20 -29.62
C THR A 144 -1.96 1.26 -30.59
N PRO A 145 -0.80 0.98 -31.20
CA PRO A 145 -0.15 1.97 -32.08
C PRO A 145 -1.02 2.44 -33.26
N ASP A 146 -1.97 1.61 -33.71
CA ASP A 146 -2.88 1.99 -34.79
C ASP A 146 -4.05 2.85 -34.31
N GLY A 147 -4.16 3.08 -33.01
CA GLY A 147 -5.24 3.91 -32.43
C GLY A 147 -6.63 3.30 -32.47
N LYS A 148 -6.73 2.01 -32.82
CA LYS A 148 -8.05 1.35 -32.98
C LYS A 148 -8.50 0.59 -31.73
N TYR A 149 -7.59 0.27 -30.83
CA TYR A 149 -7.88 -0.55 -29.65
C TYR A 149 -7.27 0.05 -28.40
N LEU A 150 -7.83 -0.34 -27.27
CA LEU A 150 -7.27 -0.13 -25.94
C LEU A 150 -6.96 -1.49 -25.32
N VAL A 151 -5.79 -1.63 -24.70
CA VAL A 151 -5.53 -2.75 -23.77
C VAL A 151 -5.77 -2.23 -22.37
N GLY A 152 -6.68 -2.88 -21.64
CA GLY A 152 -7.00 -2.50 -20.26
C GLY A 152 -6.89 -3.69 -19.33
N ARG A 153 -6.84 -3.38 -18.05
CA ARG A 153 -6.83 -4.37 -16.97
C ARG A 153 -8.27 -4.62 -16.54
N LYS A 154 -8.72 -5.89 -16.67
CA LYS A 154 -10.03 -6.32 -16.20
C LYS A 154 -9.85 -7.03 -14.87
N HIS A 155 -10.54 -6.55 -13.83
CA HIS A 155 -10.46 -7.10 -12.48
C HIS A 155 -11.38 -8.30 -12.33
N TYR A 156 -10.95 -9.28 -11.52
CA TYR A 156 -11.75 -10.45 -11.20
C TYR A 156 -11.95 -10.52 -9.69
N ARG A 157 -13.21 -10.53 -9.30
CA ARG A 157 -13.61 -10.48 -7.90
C ARG A 157 -13.57 -11.87 -7.27
N ASN A 158 -12.97 -11.96 -6.09
CA ASN A 158 -13.09 -13.12 -5.21
C ASN A 158 -14.19 -12.82 -4.18
N THR A 159 -14.48 -13.77 -3.30
CA THR A 159 -15.48 -13.59 -2.25
C THR A 159 -15.19 -12.40 -1.33
N ARG A 160 -13.94 -11.99 -1.20
CA ARG A 160 -13.53 -10.95 -0.27
C ARG A 160 -13.19 -9.61 -0.93
N SER A 161 -12.79 -9.63 -2.19
CA SER A 161 -12.19 -8.41 -2.77
C SER A 161 -12.07 -8.51 -4.29
N LEU A 162 -11.52 -7.46 -4.89
CA LEU A 162 -11.31 -7.39 -6.33
C LEU A 162 -10.25 -8.36 -6.85
N GLY A 163 -9.23 -8.68 -6.07
CA GLY A 163 -8.24 -9.70 -6.43
C GLY A 163 -7.58 -9.50 -7.79
N ALA A 164 -7.50 -10.59 -8.54
CA ALA A 164 -6.68 -10.75 -9.74
C ALA A 164 -7.10 -9.88 -10.91
N GLY A 165 -6.14 -9.59 -11.81
CA GLY A 165 -6.38 -8.86 -13.05
C GLY A 165 -5.97 -9.66 -14.28
N GLU A 166 -6.59 -9.33 -15.39
CA GLU A 166 -6.24 -9.85 -16.71
C GLU A 166 -6.16 -8.69 -17.70
N MET A 167 -5.25 -8.79 -18.67
CA MET A 167 -5.15 -7.80 -19.75
C MET A 167 -6.10 -8.21 -20.86
N TRP A 168 -6.94 -7.26 -21.29
CA TRP A 168 -7.95 -7.47 -22.33
C TRP A 168 -7.85 -6.38 -23.40
N LEU A 169 -8.09 -6.75 -24.64
CA LEU A 169 -8.06 -5.86 -25.80
C LEU A 169 -9.49 -5.47 -26.17
N TYR A 170 -9.76 -4.17 -26.30
CA TYR A 170 -11.09 -3.63 -26.62
C TYR A 170 -11.01 -2.73 -27.83
N HIS A 171 -11.85 -2.94 -28.82
CA HIS A 171 -11.99 -2.00 -29.93
C HIS A 171 -12.67 -0.72 -29.44
N ILE A 172 -12.24 0.44 -29.92
CA ILE A 172 -12.76 1.73 -29.42
C ILE A 172 -14.25 1.93 -29.71
N SER A 173 -14.83 1.21 -30.67
CA SER A 173 -16.28 1.25 -30.89
C SER A 173 -17.09 0.41 -29.91
N GLY A 174 -16.42 -0.31 -29.00
CA GLY A 174 -17.08 -1.15 -27.99
C GLY A 174 -16.96 -2.64 -28.28
N GLY A 175 -17.81 -3.40 -27.63
CA GLY A 175 -17.82 -4.87 -27.72
C GLY A 175 -17.30 -5.52 -26.43
N GLY A 176 -17.30 -6.86 -26.42
CA GLY A 176 -16.95 -7.65 -25.24
C GLY A 176 -15.46 -7.78 -24.96
N GLY A 177 -14.62 -7.41 -25.92
CA GLY A 177 -13.18 -7.50 -25.79
C GLY A 177 -12.62 -8.89 -26.07
N LEU A 178 -11.30 -8.96 -26.12
CA LEU A 178 -10.54 -10.18 -26.34
C LEU A 178 -9.52 -10.35 -25.19
N GLN A 179 -9.55 -11.47 -24.51
CA GLN A 179 -8.62 -11.79 -23.45
C GLN A 179 -7.22 -11.99 -24.01
N LEU A 180 -6.23 -11.26 -23.47
CA LEU A 180 -4.82 -11.40 -23.88
C LEU A 180 -4.01 -12.21 -22.86
N THR A 181 -4.29 -12.06 -21.57
CA THR A 181 -3.57 -12.79 -20.52
C THR A 181 -4.57 -13.49 -19.61
N LYS A 182 -4.12 -14.56 -18.97
CA LYS A 182 -4.90 -15.31 -18.01
C LYS A 182 -4.34 -15.04 -16.61
N ARG A 183 -5.21 -14.75 -15.65
CA ARG A 183 -4.79 -14.52 -14.26
C ARG A 183 -4.15 -15.78 -13.69
N ARG A 184 -3.16 -15.57 -12.86
CA ARG A 184 -2.43 -16.65 -12.20
C ARG A 184 -3.30 -17.39 -11.17
N ASN A 185 -4.09 -16.64 -10.41
CA ASN A 185 -5.03 -17.17 -9.41
C ASN A 185 -6.12 -16.10 -9.16
N TRP A 186 -6.88 -16.24 -8.09
CA TRP A 186 -8.01 -15.34 -7.80
C TRP A 186 -7.66 -14.18 -6.87
N GLN A 187 -6.43 -14.10 -6.40
CA GLN A 187 -6.03 -13.15 -5.35
C GLN A 187 -4.94 -12.20 -5.77
N GLU A 188 -3.93 -12.73 -6.46
CA GLU A 188 -2.73 -11.96 -6.79
C GLU A 188 -2.97 -11.09 -7.99
N ASP A 189 -2.51 -9.86 -7.88
CA ASP A 189 -2.80 -8.79 -8.81
C ASP A 189 -1.99 -8.92 -10.10
N ALA A 190 -2.55 -8.39 -11.19
CA ALA A 190 -1.84 -8.13 -12.43
C ALA A 190 -2.43 -6.87 -13.07
N GLY A 191 -1.58 -6.00 -13.57
CA GLY A 191 -2.05 -4.73 -14.12
C GLY A 191 -0.97 -3.94 -14.82
N GLU A 192 -1.25 -2.66 -15.04
CA GLU A 192 -0.33 -1.71 -15.64
C GLU A 192 0.14 -2.15 -17.04
N PRO A 193 -0.81 -2.48 -17.94
CA PRO A 193 -0.41 -2.90 -19.29
C PRO A 193 0.24 -1.75 -20.07
N THR A 194 1.19 -2.11 -20.91
CA THR A 194 1.77 -1.20 -21.91
C THR A 194 2.27 -2.01 -23.11
N LEU A 195 2.42 -1.35 -24.24
CA LEU A 195 2.83 -2.01 -25.49
C LEU A 195 4.15 -1.47 -25.96
N SER A 196 4.93 -2.34 -26.64
CA SER A 196 6.08 -1.87 -27.41
C SER A 196 5.62 -0.91 -28.51
N PRO A 197 6.51 0.00 -28.99
CA PRO A 197 6.08 0.98 -30.00
C PRO A 197 5.52 0.37 -31.29
N ASP A 198 5.99 -0.84 -31.64
CA ASP A 198 5.48 -1.57 -32.80
C ASP A 198 4.20 -2.38 -32.51
N GLY A 199 3.78 -2.43 -31.23
CA GLY A 199 2.58 -3.17 -30.82
C GLY A 199 2.76 -4.67 -30.70
N ARG A 200 3.96 -5.20 -30.98
CA ARG A 200 4.20 -6.65 -30.93
C ARG A 200 4.18 -7.19 -29.50
N TYR A 201 4.82 -6.48 -28.57
CA TYR A 201 4.95 -6.95 -27.20
C TYR A 201 3.99 -6.23 -26.27
N LEU A 202 3.30 -7.01 -25.45
CA LEU A 202 2.52 -6.48 -24.31
C LEU A 202 3.31 -6.75 -23.03
N TYR A 203 3.53 -5.72 -22.25
CA TYR A 203 4.15 -5.79 -20.91
C TYR A 203 3.10 -5.50 -19.85
N TRP A 204 3.24 -6.18 -18.68
CA TRP A 204 2.39 -5.88 -17.54
C TRP A 204 3.12 -6.25 -16.24
N SER A 205 2.67 -5.66 -15.12
CA SER A 205 3.15 -5.98 -13.78
C SER A 205 2.28 -7.10 -13.20
N GLU A 206 2.89 -8.07 -12.54
CA GLU A 206 2.15 -9.18 -11.92
C GLU A 206 2.76 -9.54 -10.56
N ASP A 207 1.91 -9.66 -9.54
CA ASP A 207 2.27 -10.15 -8.21
C ASP A 207 2.57 -11.64 -8.31
N VAL A 208 3.78 -12.03 -7.96
CA VAL A 208 4.24 -13.42 -8.02
C VAL A 208 4.57 -13.99 -6.64
N THR A 209 4.05 -13.40 -5.59
CA THR A 209 4.23 -13.90 -4.22
C THR A 209 3.87 -15.39 -4.16
N PRO A 210 4.73 -16.23 -3.55
CA PRO A 210 4.57 -17.68 -3.71
C PRO A 210 3.31 -18.30 -3.12
N SER A 211 2.70 -17.70 -2.14
CA SER A 211 1.57 -18.30 -1.42
C SER A 211 0.33 -18.54 -2.27
N GLY A 212 0.17 -17.81 -3.37
CA GLY A 212 -1.05 -17.83 -4.16
C GLY A 212 -2.22 -17.09 -3.51
N MET A 213 -1.94 -16.38 -2.42
CA MET A 213 -2.91 -15.56 -1.70
C MET A 213 -2.30 -14.18 -1.43
N PHE A 214 -3.15 -13.18 -1.33
CA PHE A 214 -2.68 -11.83 -1.01
C PHE A 214 -2.10 -11.80 0.40
N GLU A 215 -0.89 -11.32 0.52
CA GLU A 215 -0.20 -11.15 1.81
C GLU A 215 -0.11 -9.65 2.14
N TYR A 216 -0.50 -9.32 3.38
CA TYR A 216 -0.53 -7.92 3.81
C TYR A 216 0.85 -7.38 4.21
N ASN A 217 1.76 -8.25 4.60
CA ASN A 217 3.10 -7.88 5.05
C ASN A 217 4.16 -8.47 4.13
N LYS A 218 4.07 -8.14 2.86
CA LYS A 218 5.01 -8.65 1.86
C LYS A 218 6.41 -8.11 2.14
N ASP A 219 7.40 -8.99 2.02
CA ASP A 219 8.79 -8.63 2.22
C ASP A 219 9.34 -7.93 0.98
N PRO A 220 9.64 -6.63 1.06
CA PRO A 220 10.16 -5.92 -0.12
C PRO A 220 11.57 -6.33 -0.53
N TYR A 221 12.29 -7.13 0.27
CA TYR A 221 13.51 -7.80 -0.22
C TYR A 221 13.18 -8.97 -1.14
N GLY A 222 11.97 -9.51 -1.02
CA GLY A 222 11.51 -10.55 -1.91
C GLY A 222 11.13 -9.99 -3.27
N ILE A 223 10.79 -10.90 -4.19
CA ILE A 223 10.27 -10.51 -5.50
C ILE A 223 8.74 -10.52 -5.38
N ILE A 224 8.16 -9.34 -5.13
CA ILE A 224 6.71 -9.20 -5.03
C ILE A 224 6.12 -9.12 -6.43
N TYR A 225 6.52 -8.11 -7.21
CA TYR A 225 6.04 -7.91 -8.58
C TYR A 225 7.15 -8.21 -9.58
N VAL A 226 6.75 -8.75 -10.72
CA VAL A 226 7.63 -8.87 -11.90
C VAL A 226 6.94 -8.25 -13.10
N ILE A 227 7.72 -7.88 -14.10
CA ILE A 227 7.19 -7.46 -15.39
C ILE A 227 7.23 -8.66 -16.32
N HIS A 228 6.05 -9.05 -16.78
CA HIS A 228 5.90 -10.08 -17.80
C HIS A 228 5.84 -9.45 -19.19
N ARG A 229 6.17 -10.25 -20.21
CA ARG A 229 6.07 -9.87 -21.60
C ARG A 229 5.33 -10.97 -22.37
N LEU A 230 4.31 -10.58 -23.13
CA LEU A 230 3.64 -11.45 -24.10
C LEU A 230 4.05 -11.03 -25.50
N ASP A 231 4.60 -11.96 -26.27
CA ASP A 231 4.78 -11.78 -27.71
C ASP A 231 3.42 -12.08 -28.37
N ARG A 232 2.79 -11.06 -28.91
CA ARG A 232 1.43 -11.17 -29.47
C ARG A 232 1.40 -11.92 -30.80
N GLU A 233 2.54 -12.07 -31.47
CA GLU A 233 2.64 -12.88 -32.69
C GLU A 233 2.70 -14.39 -32.39
N THR A 234 3.47 -14.75 -31.37
CA THR A 234 3.69 -16.18 -31.06
C THR A 234 2.85 -16.69 -29.91
N GLY A 235 2.29 -15.79 -29.10
CA GLY A 235 1.57 -16.15 -27.87
C GLY A 235 2.48 -16.51 -26.69
N LYS A 236 3.81 -16.40 -26.84
CA LYS A 236 4.77 -16.74 -25.77
C LYS A 236 4.72 -15.70 -24.66
N VAL A 237 4.59 -16.18 -23.42
CA VAL A 237 4.66 -15.34 -22.21
C VAL A 237 5.95 -15.67 -21.48
N GLU A 238 6.64 -14.64 -21.00
CA GLU A 238 7.86 -14.84 -20.22
C GLU A 238 7.95 -13.79 -19.09
N ARG A 239 8.63 -14.18 -18.01
CA ARG A 239 9.03 -13.24 -16.95
C ARG A 239 10.19 -12.44 -17.53
N TYR A 240 10.00 -11.15 -17.72
CA TYR A 240 10.94 -10.34 -18.52
C TYR A 240 11.86 -9.49 -17.66
N ILE A 241 11.34 -8.75 -16.69
CA ILE A 241 12.15 -7.96 -15.74
C ILE A 241 11.74 -8.38 -14.32
N SER A 242 12.76 -8.77 -13.53
CA SER A 242 12.55 -9.31 -12.19
C SER A 242 13.76 -9.00 -11.32
N GLY A 243 13.57 -8.82 -10.03
CA GLY A 243 14.67 -8.56 -9.10
C GLY A 243 14.18 -8.30 -7.70
N GLU A 244 15.10 -8.35 -6.74
CA GLU A 244 14.80 -8.01 -5.34
C GLU A 244 14.22 -6.58 -5.27
N GLY A 245 13.17 -6.42 -4.49
CA GLY A 245 12.44 -5.16 -4.39
C GLY A 245 11.32 -5.02 -5.41
N GLY A 246 11.11 -6.05 -6.23
CA GLY A 246 10.06 -6.10 -7.25
C GLY A 246 10.42 -5.33 -8.51
N SER A 247 9.56 -5.45 -9.52
CA SER A 247 9.66 -4.69 -10.77
C SER A 247 8.25 -4.44 -11.27
N ALA A 248 7.87 -3.18 -11.45
CA ALA A 248 6.48 -2.83 -11.79
C ALA A 248 6.43 -1.56 -12.64
N ARG A 249 5.26 -1.30 -13.20
CA ARG A 249 4.95 -0.12 -14.00
C ARG A 249 5.89 0.04 -15.19
N PRO A 250 5.91 -0.95 -16.11
CA PRO A 250 6.78 -0.86 -17.30
C PRO A 250 6.30 0.25 -18.25
N GLN A 251 7.25 0.97 -18.83
CA GLN A 251 6.96 2.01 -19.83
C GLN A 251 8.06 2.03 -20.89
N PRO A 252 7.84 1.37 -22.04
CA PRO A 252 8.81 1.37 -23.13
C PRO A 252 9.03 2.77 -23.72
N SER A 253 10.28 3.05 -24.09
CA SER A 253 10.61 4.29 -24.78
C SER A 253 10.08 4.26 -26.23
N PRO A 254 9.75 5.42 -26.82
CA PRO A 254 9.26 5.49 -28.19
C PRO A 254 10.22 4.90 -29.23
N ASP A 255 11.54 4.94 -28.99
CA ASP A 255 12.52 4.34 -29.89
C ASP A 255 12.66 2.82 -29.74
N GLY A 256 11.94 2.22 -28.77
CA GLY A 256 11.94 0.78 -28.56
C GLY A 256 13.19 0.20 -27.92
N LYS A 257 14.09 1.04 -27.38
CA LYS A 257 15.38 0.56 -26.86
C LYS A 257 15.42 0.38 -25.34
N THR A 258 14.53 1.04 -24.61
CA THR A 258 14.60 1.11 -23.16
C THR A 258 13.20 0.90 -22.56
N ILE A 259 13.15 0.26 -21.40
CA ILE A 259 11.91 0.22 -20.58
C ILE A 259 12.20 0.92 -19.26
N ALA A 260 11.44 1.97 -18.96
CA ALA A 260 11.44 2.56 -17.64
C ALA A 260 10.51 1.77 -16.73
N PHE A 261 10.89 1.57 -15.48
CA PHE A 261 10.07 0.83 -14.51
C PHE A 261 10.43 1.24 -13.09
N ILE A 262 9.62 0.86 -12.12
CA ILE A 262 9.93 1.13 -10.71
C ILE A 262 10.37 -0.16 -10.02
N ARG A 263 11.23 0.03 -9.01
CA ARG A 263 11.70 -1.03 -8.10
C ARG A 263 11.91 -0.42 -6.73
N ARG A 264 11.63 -1.17 -5.68
CA ARG A 264 11.92 -0.72 -4.34
C ARG A 264 13.35 -1.12 -3.95
N VAL A 265 14.11 -0.15 -3.45
CA VAL A 265 15.45 -0.37 -2.91
C VAL A 265 15.40 0.06 -1.44
N ARG A 266 15.42 -0.90 -0.55
CA ARG A 266 15.18 -0.68 0.89
C ARG A 266 13.83 0.01 1.11
N LEU A 267 13.82 1.24 1.61
CA LEU A 267 12.60 2.00 1.89
C LEU A 267 12.12 2.84 0.72
N GLN A 268 12.94 2.98 -0.32
CA GLN A 268 12.69 3.95 -1.38
C GLN A 268 12.20 3.28 -2.65
N THR A 269 11.21 3.90 -3.29
CA THR A 269 10.81 3.55 -4.65
C THR A 269 11.78 4.27 -5.60
N VAL A 270 12.38 3.52 -6.49
CA VAL A 270 13.43 4.01 -7.39
C VAL A 270 13.00 3.76 -8.83
N LEU A 271 13.18 4.78 -9.68
CA LEU A 271 12.95 4.68 -11.11
C LEU A 271 14.19 4.08 -11.77
N TYR A 272 13.97 3.04 -12.56
CA TYR A 272 15.01 2.28 -13.26
C TYR A 272 14.81 2.34 -14.75
N LEU A 273 15.90 2.18 -15.48
CA LEU A 273 15.90 1.93 -16.93
C LEU A 273 16.46 0.54 -17.20
N TYR A 274 15.77 -0.21 -18.05
CA TYR A 274 16.16 -1.51 -18.56
C TYR A 274 16.53 -1.34 -20.04
N ASP A 275 17.78 -1.59 -20.39
CA ASP A 275 18.25 -1.56 -21.78
C ASP A 275 17.87 -2.89 -22.44
N ILE A 276 17.06 -2.84 -23.49
CA ILE A 276 16.44 -4.03 -24.07
C ILE A 276 17.52 -4.92 -24.75
N GLU A 277 18.53 -4.30 -25.37
CA GLU A 277 19.57 -5.05 -26.07
C GLU A 277 20.50 -5.79 -25.10
N SER A 278 20.98 -5.11 -24.08
CA SER A 278 21.99 -5.67 -23.17
C SER A 278 21.39 -6.33 -21.92
N GLY A 279 20.13 -6.03 -21.58
CA GLY A 279 19.52 -6.46 -20.32
C GLY A 279 20.03 -5.69 -19.10
N LYS A 280 20.79 -4.61 -19.30
CA LYS A 280 21.34 -3.84 -18.19
C LYS A 280 20.25 -3.02 -17.51
N GLU A 281 20.20 -3.09 -16.19
CA GLU A 281 19.31 -2.30 -15.35
C GLU A 281 20.11 -1.18 -14.69
N THR A 282 19.57 0.04 -14.73
CA THR A 282 20.26 1.23 -14.20
C THR A 282 19.28 2.08 -13.40
N PRO A 283 19.54 2.35 -12.09
CA PRO A 283 18.72 3.30 -11.35
C PRO A 283 18.98 4.71 -11.83
N VAL A 284 17.92 5.51 -11.98
CA VAL A 284 18.04 6.87 -12.53
C VAL A 284 17.44 7.95 -11.62
N TYR A 285 16.54 7.58 -10.67
CA TYR A 285 15.99 8.57 -9.75
C TYR A 285 15.47 7.85 -8.49
N GLU A 286 15.93 8.32 -7.32
CA GLU A 286 15.67 7.65 -6.03
C GLU A 286 14.60 8.33 -5.17
N ASN A 287 14.10 9.48 -5.58
CA ASN A 287 13.14 10.24 -4.75
C ASN A 287 11.72 10.19 -5.31
N MET A 288 11.30 9.00 -5.74
CA MET A 288 9.91 8.73 -6.13
C MET A 288 9.01 8.73 -4.89
N GLY A 289 7.71 8.93 -5.07
CA GLY A 289 6.75 8.65 -4.01
C GLY A 289 6.69 7.15 -3.72
N ARG A 290 6.15 6.78 -2.56
CA ARG A 290 6.07 5.38 -2.15
C ARG A 290 5.16 4.59 -3.10
N ASP A 291 5.63 3.44 -3.57
CA ASP A 291 4.84 2.52 -4.39
C ASP A 291 3.86 1.70 -3.54
N GLN A 292 2.97 0.98 -4.20
CA GLN A 292 1.88 0.24 -3.58
C GLN A 292 2.07 -1.29 -3.67
N GLN A 293 3.31 -1.77 -3.66
CA GLN A 293 3.55 -3.21 -3.85
C GLN A 293 2.92 -4.09 -2.76
N GLU A 294 2.80 -3.58 -1.52
CA GLU A 294 2.18 -4.34 -0.42
C GLU A 294 0.65 -4.14 -0.34
N ALA A 295 0.09 -3.26 -1.16
CA ALA A 295 -1.34 -2.96 -1.13
C ALA A 295 -2.06 -3.66 -2.29
N TRP A 296 -3.38 -3.63 -2.25
CA TRP A 296 -4.18 -4.00 -3.41
C TRP A 296 -4.19 -2.80 -4.35
N ALA A 297 -3.33 -2.88 -5.35
CA ALA A 297 -3.03 -1.76 -6.23
C ALA A 297 -4.06 -1.64 -7.37
N ILE A 298 -5.31 -1.31 -7.01
CA ILE A 298 -6.44 -1.27 -7.97
C ILE A 298 -6.14 -0.30 -9.11
N PHE A 299 -5.49 0.82 -8.81
CA PHE A 299 -5.12 1.81 -9.83
C PHE A 299 -3.64 1.73 -10.21
N GLY A 300 -3.00 0.58 -9.92
CA GLY A 300 -1.59 0.33 -10.25
C GLY A 300 -0.67 0.46 -9.06
N VAL A 301 0.50 -0.13 -9.19
CA VAL A 301 1.55 -0.10 -8.16
C VAL A 301 2.15 1.30 -8.05
N TYR A 302 2.15 2.06 -9.14
CA TYR A 302 2.62 3.45 -9.19
C TYR A 302 1.80 4.21 -10.24
N PRO A 303 1.62 5.54 -10.09
CA PRO A 303 0.91 6.30 -11.13
C PRO A 303 1.58 6.20 -12.50
N GLY A 304 0.79 6.32 -13.54
CA GLY A 304 1.31 6.31 -14.90
C GLY A 304 2.30 7.43 -15.15
N PHE A 305 3.36 7.11 -15.91
CA PHE A 305 4.35 8.10 -16.35
C PHE A 305 4.65 7.86 -17.82
N SER A 306 5.36 8.79 -18.45
CA SER A 306 5.47 8.81 -19.91
C SER A 306 6.84 9.32 -20.36
N TRP A 307 7.27 8.81 -21.50
CA TRP A 307 8.45 9.34 -22.21
C TRP A 307 8.05 10.57 -23.06
N THR A 308 9.01 11.47 -23.24
CA THR A 308 8.89 12.44 -24.36
C THR A 308 9.09 11.71 -25.68
N PRO A 309 8.47 12.20 -26.79
CA PRO A 309 8.51 11.47 -28.07
C PRO A 309 9.92 11.23 -28.62
N ASP A 310 10.89 12.03 -28.22
CA ASP A 310 12.29 11.88 -28.63
C ASP A 310 13.07 10.87 -27.80
N SER A 311 12.42 10.19 -26.87
CA SER A 311 13.01 9.20 -25.93
C SER A 311 14.11 9.77 -25.03
N ARG A 312 14.16 11.09 -24.84
CA ARG A 312 15.22 11.75 -24.05
C ARG A 312 14.81 12.02 -22.61
N SER A 313 13.52 12.11 -22.33
CA SER A 313 13.07 12.44 -20.98
C SER A 313 11.91 11.59 -20.56
N LEU A 314 11.81 11.39 -19.24
CA LEU A 314 10.63 10.83 -18.56
C LEU A 314 9.92 11.93 -17.80
N VAL A 315 8.60 11.95 -17.91
CA VAL A 315 7.72 12.86 -17.15
C VAL A 315 6.90 11.99 -16.20
N PHE A 316 6.93 12.32 -14.90
CA PHE A 316 6.33 11.49 -13.87
C PHE A 316 5.92 12.34 -12.67
N TRP A 317 4.99 11.80 -11.89
CA TRP A 317 4.63 12.35 -10.58
C TRP A 317 5.61 11.82 -9.53
N ALA A 318 6.05 12.71 -8.62
CA ALA A 318 6.77 12.28 -7.42
C ALA A 318 6.56 13.33 -6.32
N ASN A 319 6.13 12.85 -5.16
CA ASN A 319 6.02 13.66 -3.93
C ASN A 319 5.26 14.97 -4.16
N GLY A 320 4.10 14.86 -4.80
CA GLY A 320 3.18 15.99 -4.98
C GLY A 320 3.36 16.76 -6.28
N LYS A 321 4.49 16.58 -6.97
CA LYS A 321 4.85 17.43 -8.12
C LYS A 321 5.04 16.61 -9.39
N ILE A 322 4.91 17.27 -10.55
CA ILE A 322 5.25 16.68 -11.84
C ILE A 322 6.72 17.00 -12.12
N LYS A 323 7.47 15.96 -12.45
CA LYS A 323 8.92 16.05 -12.65
C LYS A 323 9.28 15.58 -14.06
N ARG A 324 10.39 16.11 -14.57
CA ARG A 324 11.00 15.70 -15.83
C ARG A 324 12.45 15.29 -15.58
N LEU A 325 12.79 14.08 -15.99
CA LEU A 325 14.15 13.53 -15.89
C LEU A 325 14.73 13.38 -17.30
N ASP A 326 15.87 14.04 -17.57
CA ASP A 326 16.66 13.77 -18.78
C ASP A 326 17.47 12.49 -18.52
N VAL A 327 17.21 11.42 -19.31
CA VAL A 327 17.78 10.10 -19.02
C VAL A 327 19.28 10.04 -19.30
N ARG A 328 19.81 10.93 -20.15
CA ARG A 328 21.24 10.96 -20.47
C ARG A 328 22.05 11.69 -19.39
N THR A 329 21.58 12.87 -18.97
CA THR A 329 22.31 13.69 -17.99
C THR A 329 21.95 13.39 -16.55
N ARG A 330 20.84 12.68 -16.32
CA ARG A 330 20.26 12.38 -15.00
C ARG A 330 19.74 13.62 -14.27
N GLN A 331 19.63 14.73 -14.94
CA GLN A 331 19.10 15.95 -14.34
C GLN A 331 17.59 15.85 -14.24
N VAL A 332 17.06 16.23 -13.07
CA VAL A 332 15.63 16.27 -12.80
C VAL A 332 15.22 17.72 -12.59
N SER A 333 14.15 18.12 -13.26
CA SER A 333 13.54 19.45 -13.07
C SER A 333 12.07 19.26 -12.74
N GLU A 334 11.50 20.22 -12.06
CA GLU A 334 10.06 20.28 -11.83
C GLU A 334 9.37 20.94 -13.02
N ILE A 335 8.21 20.40 -13.42
CA ILE A 335 7.31 21.06 -14.37
C ILE A 335 6.25 21.75 -13.51
N PRO A 336 6.37 23.05 -13.27
CA PRO A 336 5.45 23.72 -12.35
C PRO A 336 4.06 23.85 -12.96
N PHE A 337 3.04 23.65 -12.14
CA PHE A 337 1.66 23.84 -12.59
C PHE A 337 0.85 24.58 -11.54
N SER A 338 -0.25 25.18 -11.99
CA SER A 338 -1.27 25.75 -11.14
C SER A 338 -2.62 25.28 -11.68
N ALA A 339 -3.42 24.61 -10.85
CA ALA A 339 -4.71 24.08 -11.25
C ALA A 339 -5.81 24.72 -10.41
N ALA A 340 -6.79 25.32 -11.06
CA ALA A 340 -8.03 25.74 -10.42
C ALA A 340 -8.93 24.53 -10.26
N VAL A 341 -9.32 24.24 -9.02
CA VAL A 341 -10.13 23.08 -8.65
C VAL A 341 -11.46 23.55 -8.09
N THR A 342 -12.55 22.95 -8.54
CA THR A 342 -13.86 23.10 -7.89
C THR A 342 -14.45 21.71 -7.74
N GLN A 343 -14.73 21.33 -6.49
CA GLN A 343 -15.33 20.04 -6.16
C GLN A 343 -16.67 20.24 -5.47
N THR A 344 -17.68 19.50 -5.92
CA THR A 344 -18.98 19.49 -5.27
C THR A 344 -18.96 18.43 -4.18
N ILE A 345 -19.05 18.87 -2.92
CA ILE A 345 -18.98 17.99 -1.76
C ILE A 345 -20.41 17.78 -1.24
N THR A 346 -20.91 16.55 -1.34
CA THR A 346 -22.22 16.20 -0.81
C THR A 346 -22.15 16.02 0.69
N GLU A 347 -23.22 16.40 1.40
CA GLU A 347 -23.30 16.27 2.85
C GLU A 347 -23.26 14.79 3.25
N ALA A 348 -22.33 14.43 4.11
CA ALA A 348 -22.14 13.04 4.53
C ALA A 348 -23.29 12.59 5.42
N VAL A 349 -23.81 11.39 5.18
CA VAL A 349 -24.84 10.75 6.01
C VAL A 349 -24.13 10.01 7.16
N ARG A 350 -23.64 10.76 8.12
CA ARG A 350 -22.89 10.20 9.25
C ARG A 350 -22.94 11.17 10.44
N PHE A 351 -22.66 10.66 11.61
CA PHE A 351 -22.56 11.50 12.81
C PHE A 351 -21.35 12.44 12.69
N PRO A 352 -21.49 13.69 13.10
CA PRO A 352 -20.33 14.58 13.18
C PRO A 352 -19.27 13.99 14.11
N ASN A 353 -18.04 13.99 13.66
CA ASN A 353 -16.91 13.44 14.41
C ASN A 353 -15.68 14.31 14.16
N ALA A 354 -15.18 14.95 15.19
CA ALA A 354 -14.01 15.82 15.06
C ALA A 354 -12.77 14.95 14.73
N VAL A 355 -12.17 15.22 13.59
CA VAL A 355 -10.96 14.50 13.16
C VAL A 355 -9.77 14.88 14.03
N ALA A 356 -9.67 16.14 14.42
CA ALA A 356 -8.54 16.67 15.19
C ALA A 356 -9.06 17.60 16.30
N PRO A 357 -9.64 17.05 17.35
CA PRO A 357 -10.06 17.90 18.49
C PRO A 357 -8.84 18.51 19.18
N GLU A 358 -9.00 19.68 19.79
CA GLU A 358 -7.92 20.34 20.53
C GLU A 358 -7.35 19.48 21.66
N SER A 359 -8.21 18.67 22.29
CA SER A 359 -7.79 17.75 23.33
C SER A 359 -8.68 16.52 23.34
N PHE A 360 -8.16 15.43 23.86
CA PHE A 360 -8.92 14.19 24.03
C PHE A 360 -8.29 13.34 25.13
N ASP A 361 -9.10 12.47 25.71
CA ASP A 361 -8.63 11.53 26.71
C ASP A 361 -7.96 10.32 26.03
N VAL A 362 -6.77 9.99 26.49
CA VAL A 362 -6.06 8.80 26.02
C VAL A 362 -6.76 7.57 26.60
N LYS A 363 -7.27 6.70 25.74
CA LYS A 363 -8.04 5.53 26.15
C LYS A 363 -7.20 4.26 26.27
N MET A 364 -6.01 4.23 25.67
CA MET A 364 -5.19 3.03 25.62
C MET A 364 -3.74 3.33 26.00
N LEU A 365 -3.34 2.87 27.18
CA LEU A 365 -1.96 2.95 27.63
C LEU A 365 -1.25 1.64 27.25
N ARG A 366 0.02 1.73 26.85
CA ARG A 366 0.79 0.58 26.39
C ARG A 366 1.94 0.27 27.35
N TRP A 367 2.18 -1.02 27.51
CA TRP A 367 3.37 -1.57 28.23
C TRP A 367 3.53 -0.96 29.63
N VAL A 368 2.46 -0.99 30.40
CA VAL A 368 2.46 -0.45 31.76
C VAL A 368 3.34 -1.33 32.67
N THR A 369 4.33 -0.74 33.31
CA THR A 369 5.25 -1.43 34.21
C THR A 369 5.30 -0.70 35.55
N VAL A 370 5.18 -1.47 36.65
CA VAL A 370 5.23 -0.92 38.01
C VAL A 370 6.70 -0.81 38.45
N ALA A 371 7.05 0.31 39.05
CA ALA A 371 8.39 0.51 39.62
C ALA A 371 8.65 -0.51 40.76
N PRO A 372 9.90 -0.89 40.98
CA PRO A 372 10.22 -1.89 42.03
C PRO A 372 9.74 -1.50 43.43
N ASP A 373 9.69 -0.20 43.75
CA ASP A 373 9.24 0.29 45.05
C ASP A 373 7.68 0.41 45.11
N LYS A 374 6.98 0.09 44.03
CA LYS A 374 5.53 0.13 43.89
C LYS A 374 4.92 1.55 44.03
N LYS A 375 5.72 2.60 43.93
CA LYS A 375 5.25 3.98 44.11
C LYS A 375 4.98 4.71 42.80
N SER A 376 5.28 4.10 41.66
CA SER A 376 4.99 4.70 40.35
C SER A 376 4.83 3.63 39.29
N VAL A 377 4.29 4.04 38.15
CA VAL A 377 4.23 3.23 36.93
C VAL A 377 4.84 4.03 35.79
N VAL A 378 5.47 3.31 34.85
CA VAL A 378 5.87 3.85 33.56
C VAL A 378 5.02 3.20 32.47
N TYR A 379 4.67 3.97 31.46
CA TYR A 379 3.89 3.48 30.32
C TYR A 379 4.11 4.39 29.12
N THR A 380 3.62 3.93 27.97
CA THR A 380 3.61 4.73 26.74
C THR A 380 2.17 5.14 26.41
N ALA A 381 1.98 6.40 26.10
CA ALA A 381 0.73 6.96 25.60
C ALA A 381 1.04 7.75 24.32
N LEU A 382 0.37 7.39 23.21
CA LEU A 382 0.55 8.04 21.91
C LEU A 382 2.03 8.09 21.48
N GLY A 383 2.76 7.02 21.81
CA GLY A 383 4.18 6.93 21.44
C GLY A 383 5.12 7.77 22.28
N LYS A 384 4.67 8.26 23.43
CA LYS A 384 5.51 9.07 24.32
C LYS A 384 5.53 8.46 25.72
N LEU A 385 6.67 8.57 26.41
CA LEU A 385 6.98 7.89 27.66
C LEU A 385 6.53 8.76 28.86
N TYR A 386 5.71 8.16 29.73
CA TYR A 386 5.19 8.84 30.92
C TYR A 386 5.49 8.02 32.17
N VAL A 387 5.76 8.75 33.26
CA VAL A 387 5.77 8.18 34.61
C VAL A 387 4.60 8.81 35.39
N ARG A 388 3.91 7.98 36.14
CA ARG A 388 2.82 8.44 37.01
C ARG A 388 3.03 7.92 38.44
N PRO A 389 3.10 8.82 39.43
CA PRO A 389 3.10 8.39 40.83
C PRO A 389 1.79 7.70 41.21
N LEU A 390 1.87 6.68 42.06
CA LEU A 390 0.70 5.95 42.56
C LEU A 390 0.37 6.43 43.96
N PRO A 391 -0.92 6.35 44.38
CA PRO A 391 -2.07 5.83 43.61
C PRO A 391 -2.72 6.86 42.67
N SER A 392 -2.49 8.15 42.86
CA SER A 392 -3.28 9.18 42.18
C SER A 392 -2.46 10.37 41.65
N GLY A 393 -1.16 10.19 41.44
CA GLY A 393 -0.29 11.29 40.99
C GLY A 393 -0.56 11.68 39.52
N THR A 394 -0.12 12.89 39.16
CA THR A 394 -0.22 13.41 37.81
C THR A 394 0.85 12.79 36.91
N PRO A 395 0.49 12.27 35.74
CA PRO A 395 1.48 11.79 34.80
C PRO A 395 2.38 12.91 34.29
N HIS A 396 3.66 12.58 34.04
CA HIS A 396 4.58 13.52 33.42
C HIS A 396 5.49 12.80 32.41
N ARG A 397 5.89 13.52 31.36
CA ARG A 397 6.83 13.01 30.36
C ARG A 397 8.22 12.82 31.01
N VAL A 398 8.88 11.71 30.65
CA VAL A 398 10.23 11.39 31.14
C VAL A 398 11.29 11.95 30.19
N THR A 399 10.95 12.16 28.95
CA THR A 399 11.81 12.60 27.87
C THR A 399 11.21 13.82 27.17
N ASN A 400 12.02 14.49 26.35
CA ASN A 400 11.57 15.57 25.47
C ASN A 400 11.68 15.20 23.99
N ASP A 401 11.71 13.91 23.68
CA ASP A 401 11.90 13.42 22.31
C ASP A 401 10.59 13.58 21.52
N GLU A 402 10.59 14.49 20.54
CA GLU A 402 9.44 14.68 19.66
C GLU A 402 9.58 13.93 18.32
N LYS A 403 10.81 13.52 17.96
CA LYS A 403 11.07 12.84 16.69
C LYS A 403 10.66 11.37 16.74
N ASN A 404 10.96 10.69 17.84
CA ASN A 404 10.80 9.24 17.94
C ASN A 404 9.50 8.84 18.62
N LEU A 405 8.95 7.70 18.24
CA LEU A 405 8.06 6.93 19.09
C LEU A 405 8.88 6.26 20.19
N GLU A 406 8.36 6.23 21.40
CA GLU A 406 9.00 5.64 22.59
C GLU A 406 8.14 4.45 23.05
N LEU A 407 8.73 3.28 23.13
CA LEU A 407 8.00 2.02 23.21
C LEU A 407 8.64 1.08 24.26
N TYR A 408 7.85 0.17 24.82
CA TYR A 408 8.32 -0.94 25.66
C TYR A 408 9.17 -0.52 26.87
N PRO A 409 8.71 0.39 27.73
CA PRO A 409 9.52 0.78 28.89
C PRO A 409 9.61 -0.32 29.97
N SER A 410 10.75 -0.38 30.66
CA SER A 410 10.97 -1.28 31.78
C SER A 410 11.92 -0.63 32.80
N PHE A 411 11.61 -0.71 34.09
CA PHE A 411 12.45 -0.16 35.16
C PHE A 411 13.68 -1.04 35.42
N SER A 412 14.77 -0.39 35.83
CA SER A 412 15.89 -1.09 36.43
C SER A 412 15.50 -1.63 37.83
N PRO A 413 16.21 -2.65 38.35
CA PRO A 413 15.84 -3.22 39.65
C PRO A 413 15.89 -2.24 40.82
N ASP A 414 16.71 -1.19 40.74
CA ASP A 414 16.81 -0.16 41.77
C ASP A 414 15.81 0.99 41.54
N GLY A 415 15.01 0.92 40.43
CA GLY A 415 14.01 1.92 40.08
C GLY A 415 14.56 3.26 39.56
N LYS A 416 15.88 3.38 39.41
CA LYS A 416 16.51 4.66 39.04
C LYS A 416 16.55 4.89 37.54
N TRP A 417 16.44 3.84 36.74
CA TRP A 417 16.54 3.91 35.27
C TRP A 417 15.35 3.26 34.62
N ILE A 418 15.04 3.74 33.41
CA ILE A 418 14.06 3.14 32.51
C ILE A 418 14.82 2.81 31.23
N VAL A 419 14.74 1.54 30.78
CA VAL A 419 15.17 1.14 29.46
C VAL A 419 13.90 1.07 28.58
N TYR A 420 14.02 1.50 27.34
CA TYR A 420 12.89 1.53 26.40
C TYR A 420 13.44 1.45 24.98
N THR A 421 12.54 1.34 23.99
CA THR A 421 12.97 1.37 22.59
C THR A 421 12.37 2.55 21.89
N THR A 422 12.99 2.95 20.79
CA THR A 422 12.49 4.04 19.93
C THR A 422 12.22 3.55 18.52
N TRP A 423 11.48 4.37 17.77
CA TRP A 423 11.27 4.16 16.34
C TRP A 423 11.00 5.49 15.65
N ASN A 424 11.64 5.67 14.50
CA ASN A 424 11.20 6.62 13.47
C ASN A 424 11.59 6.03 12.11
N ASP A 425 10.98 6.55 11.04
CA ASP A 425 11.14 5.95 9.71
C ASP A 425 12.50 6.21 9.07
N ASP A 426 13.23 7.24 9.51
CA ASP A 426 14.54 7.57 8.94
C ASP A 426 15.69 6.80 9.61
N ASP A 427 15.68 6.79 10.94
CA ASP A 427 16.78 6.19 11.72
C ASP A 427 16.45 4.80 12.22
N LEU A 428 15.22 4.35 12.02
CA LEU A 428 14.66 3.09 12.53
C LEU A 428 14.69 3.10 14.07
N GLY A 429 14.87 1.96 14.70
CA GLY A 429 14.80 1.81 16.15
C GLY A 429 16.14 1.80 16.84
N ALA A 430 16.05 2.00 18.16
CA ALA A 430 17.20 1.89 19.05
C ALA A 430 16.74 1.42 20.44
N VAL A 431 17.64 0.82 21.22
CA VAL A 431 17.45 0.63 22.67
C VAL A 431 18.04 1.85 23.37
N MET A 432 17.23 2.45 24.24
CA MET A 432 17.55 3.70 24.94
C MET A 432 17.46 3.48 26.46
N LYS A 433 18.17 4.30 27.20
CA LYS A 433 18.10 4.34 28.67
C LYS A 433 17.93 5.79 29.14
N VAL A 434 17.08 6.01 30.12
CA VAL A 434 16.86 7.34 30.71
C VAL A 434 16.69 7.21 32.22
N SER A 435 17.08 8.23 32.97
CA SER A 435 16.80 8.30 34.41
C SER A 435 15.29 8.32 34.66
N ALA A 436 14.80 7.57 35.64
CA ALA A 436 13.35 7.61 36.00
C ALA A 436 12.92 9.00 36.47
N ALA A 437 13.86 9.84 36.92
CA ALA A 437 13.58 11.23 37.28
C ALA A 437 13.57 12.17 36.06
N GLY A 438 13.77 11.63 34.85
CA GLY A 438 13.83 12.39 33.63
C GLY A 438 15.20 13.04 33.46
N ARG A 439 15.78 12.90 32.31
CA ARG A 439 17.04 13.56 31.87
C ARG A 439 17.22 13.24 30.39
N THR A 440 18.37 13.66 29.86
CA THR A 440 18.72 13.33 28.47
C THR A 440 18.88 11.80 28.33
N PRO A 441 18.15 11.16 27.41
CA PRO A 441 18.33 9.71 27.19
C PRO A 441 19.68 9.36 26.59
N VAL A 442 20.15 8.16 26.88
CA VAL A 442 21.38 7.59 26.34
C VAL A 442 21.00 6.45 25.37
N LYS A 443 21.55 6.51 24.16
CA LYS A 443 21.36 5.45 23.16
C LYS A 443 22.36 4.30 23.47
N LEU A 444 21.85 3.09 23.58
CA LEU A 444 22.68 1.92 23.93
C LEU A 444 23.13 1.16 22.68
N THR A 445 22.26 1.05 21.65
CA THR A 445 22.57 0.29 20.42
C THR A 445 23.13 1.20 19.34
N THR A 446 24.02 0.65 18.51
CA THR A 446 24.65 1.39 17.40
C THR A 446 24.06 1.06 16.02
N SER A 447 23.54 -0.16 15.85
CA SER A 447 22.99 -0.62 14.58
C SER A 447 21.55 -0.18 14.42
N LYS A 448 21.14 0.17 13.20
CA LYS A 448 19.74 0.44 12.87
C LYS A 448 18.96 -0.89 12.86
N GLY A 449 17.71 -0.85 13.28
CA GLY A 449 16.85 -2.04 13.29
C GLY A 449 15.59 -1.82 14.10
N THR A 450 14.78 -2.87 14.21
CA THR A 450 13.57 -2.86 15.04
C THR A 450 13.87 -3.54 16.35
N TYR A 451 13.83 -2.79 17.43
CA TYR A 451 14.15 -3.26 18.80
C TYR A 451 12.89 -3.22 19.65
N VAL A 452 12.65 -4.30 20.40
CA VAL A 452 11.46 -4.43 21.26
C VAL A 452 11.81 -5.14 22.57
N GLU A 453 10.96 -4.98 23.56
CA GLU A 453 10.95 -5.78 24.79
C GLU A 453 12.27 -5.75 25.59
N PRO A 454 12.82 -4.56 25.88
CA PRO A 454 14.05 -4.51 26.67
C PRO A 454 13.77 -4.76 28.15
N SER A 455 14.69 -5.46 28.83
CA SER A 455 14.61 -5.73 30.27
C SER A 455 15.98 -5.74 30.92
N PHE A 456 16.09 -5.22 32.15
CA PHE A 456 17.32 -5.23 32.91
C PHE A 456 17.57 -6.58 33.56
N SER A 457 18.85 -6.94 33.74
CA SER A 457 19.26 -8.03 34.63
C SER A 457 19.03 -7.63 36.09
N PRO A 458 18.92 -8.61 37.02
CA PRO A 458 18.65 -8.30 38.42
C PRO A 458 19.71 -7.43 39.10
N ASP A 459 20.93 -7.45 38.61
CA ASP A 459 22.02 -6.61 39.13
C ASP A 459 22.08 -5.24 38.45
N GLY A 460 21.19 -5.00 37.44
CA GLY A 460 21.12 -3.74 36.69
C GLY A 460 22.26 -3.51 35.70
N LYS A 461 23.17 -4.48 35.54
CA LYS A 461 24.38 -4.28 34.74
C LYS A 461 24.23 -4.66 33.27
N ARG A 462 23.19 -5.42 32.93
CA ARG A 462 22.94 -5.86 31.54
C ARG A 462 21.49 -5.54 31.15
N VAL A 463 21.29 -5.48 29.84
CA VAL A 463 19.95 -5.33 29.24
C VAL A 463 19.77 -6.44 28.21
N ALA A 464 18.70 -7.20 28.33
CA ALA A 464 18.25 -8.13 27.29
C ALA A 464 17.20 -7.43 26.45
N PHE A 465 17.17 -7.73 25.16
CA PHE A 465 16.17 -7.17 24.25
C PHE A 465 16.01 -8.09 23.05
N ARG A 466 14.89 -7.91 22.34
CA ARG A 466 14.69 -8.63 21.09
C ARG A 466 14.94 -7.67 19.92
N ARG A 467 15.72 -8.13 18.94
CA ARG A 467 15.81 -7.50 17.62
C ARG A 467 14.82 -8.21 16.73
N SER A 468 13.78 -7.50 16.34
CA SER A 468 12.67 -8.06 15.58
C SER A 468 13.05 -8.25 14.10
N GLY A 469 12.36 -9.13 13.41
CA GLY A 469 12.54 -9.36 11.98
C GLY A 469 11.88 -8.31 11.08
N GLY A 470 11.62 -7.12 11.59
CA GLY A 470 10.96 -6.05 10.85
C GLY A 470 9.67 -5.61 11.54
N ASP A 471 8.93 -4.73 10.93
CA ASP A 471 7.62 -4.36 11.45
C ASP A 471 6.50 -4.85 10.53
N GLN A 472 5.30 -4.92 11.05
CA GLN A 472 4.16 -5.52 10.35
C GLN A 472 3.66 -4.68 9.17
N LEU A 473 3.99 -3.41 9.13
CA LEU A 473 3.56 -2.53 8.03
C LEU A 473 4.56 -2.51 6.88
N ARG A 474 5.83 -2.79 7.17
CA ARG A 474 6.91 -2.59 6.22
C ARG A 474 7.66 -3.88 5.87
N GLY A 475 7.24 -5.01 6.42
CA GLY A 475 7.87 -6.31 6.17
C GLY A 475 9.19 -6.48 6.90
N ASN A 476 10.00 -7.41 6.44
CA ASN A 476 11.23 -7.81 7.13
C ASN A 476 12.48 -7.06 6.65
N LEU A 477 12.28 -5.97 5.94
CA LEU A 477 13.36 -5.23 5.26
C LEU A 477 14.47 -4.75 6.21
N PHE A 478 14.12 -4.37 7.45
CA PHE A 478 15.02 -3.57 8.29
C PHE A 478 15.68 -4.34 9.42
N SER A 479 15.49 -5.64 9.49
CA SER A 479 16.07 -6.42 10.58
C SER A 479 16.51 -7.79 10.08
N ARG A 480 17.74 -7.87 9.62
CA ARG A 480 18.32 -9.14 9.15
C ARG A 480 18.80 -10.02 10.31
N ASP A 481 19.29 -9.38 11.36
CA ASP A 481 19.92 -10.10 12.50
C ASP A 481 18.92 -10.22 13.63
N ARG A 482 17.80 -10.87 13.38
CA ARG A 482 16.76 -11.07 14.39
C ARG A 482 17.24 -11.95 15.52
N GLY A 483 16.67 -11.79 16.70
CA GLY A 483 16.99 -12.65 17.84
C GLY A 483 16.93 -11.90 19.17
N ILE A 484 17.25 -12.66 20.20
CA ILE A 484 17.37 -12.14 21.57
C ILE A 484 18.84 -11.85 21.83
N TYR A 485 19.11 -10.65 22.30
CA TYR A 485 20.46 -10.16 22.56
C TYR A 485 20.59 -9.71 24.00
N VAL A 486 21.82 -9.74 24.50
CA VAL A 486 22.20 -9.16 25.79
C VAL A 486 23.37 -8.20 25.57
N MET A 487 23.33 -7.05 26.24
CA MET A 487 24.40 -6.07 26.18
C MET A 487 24.62 -5.43 27.56
N PRO A 488 25.80 -4.78 27.80
CA PRO A 488 25.96 -4.00 29.01
C PRO A 488 24.94 -2.85 29.11
N ALA A 489 24.47 -2.56 30.31
CA ALA A 489 23.50 -1.49 30.54
C ALA A 489 24.09 -0.09 30.30
N GLU A 490 25.39 0.02 30.13
CA GLU A 490 26.08 1.27 29.79
C GLU A 490 26.36 1.38 28.29
N GLY A 491 25.87 0.42 27.49
CA GLY A 491 26.10 0.39 26.04
C GLY A 491 27.27 -0.52 25.69
N GLY A 492 27.50 -0.69 24.39
CA GLY A 492 28.60 -1.55 23.91
C GLY A 492 28.09 -2.68 23.04
N THR A 493 28.89 -3.75 22.92
CA THR A 493 28.59 -4.85 22.02
C THR A 493 27.43 -5.70 22.55
N ALA A 494 26.45 -5.96 21.72
CA ALA A 494 25.36 -6.87 22.04
C ALA A 494 25.72 -8.29 21.57
N THR A 495 25.47 -9.26 22.41
CA THR A 495 25.75 -10.69 22.15
C THR A 495 24.43 -11.41 21.88
N LEU A 496 24.36 -12.17 20.80
CA LEU A 496 23.20 -12.98 20.43
C LEU A 496 23.07 -14.16 21.41
N VAL A 497 21.89 -14.33 21.97
CA VAL A 497 21.56 -15.47 22.85
C VAL A 497 20.85 -16.56 22.05
N THR A 498 19.89 -16.17 21.18
CA THR A 498 19.12 -17.10 20.34
C THR A 498 18.41 -16.30 19.24
N GLU A 499 18.21 -16.94 18.10
CA GLU A 499 17.48 -16.33 16.99
C GLU A 499 15.96 -16.36 17.18
N GLU A 500 15.48 -17.17 18.12
CA GLU A 500 14.05 -17.41 18.33
C GLU A 500 13.59 -16.92 19.69
N GLY A 501 12.27 -16.73 19.82
CA GLY A 501 11.63 -16.35 21.05
C GLY A 501 11.32 -14.86 21.15
N SER A 502 10.62 -14.52 22.23
CA SER A 502 10.19 -13.15 22.51
C SER A 502 10.12 -12.92 24.00
N GLN A 503 9.95 -11.67 24.43
CA GLN A 503 9.77 -11.26 25.81
C GLN A 503 10.89 -11.76 26.73
N PRO A 504 12.16 -11.42 26.44
CA PRO A 504 13.27 -11.92 27.26
C PRO A 504 13.22 -11.33 28.67
N ILE A 505 13.25 -12.20 29.67
CA ILE A 505 13.27 -11.81 31.09
C ILE A 505 14.37 -12.59 31.79
N PHE A 506 15.25 -11.90 32.53
CA PHE A 506 16.28 -12.56 33.31
C PHE A 506 15.69 -13.36 34.47
N SER A 507 16.30 -14.49 34.80
CA SER A 507 16.05 -15.20 36.03
C SER A 507 16.41 -14.31 37.24
N LYS A 508 15.90 -14.65 38.40
CA LYS A 508 16.18 -13.91 39.64
C LYS A 508 17.68 -13.85 39.97
N LEU A 509 18.45 -14.88 39.58
CA LEU A 509 19.91 -14.92 39.79
C LEU A 509 20.68 -14.25 38.63
N GLY A 510 20.02 -13.91 37.53
CA GLY A 510 20.68 -13.30 36.39
C GLY A 510 21.50 -14.27 35.52
N ASP A 511 21.43 -15.57 35.81
CA ASP A 511 22.21 -16.61 35.11
C ASP A 511 21.49 -17.20 33.92
N ARG A 512 20.19 -16.91 33.77
CA ARG A 512 19.35 -17.44 32.69
C ARG A 512 18.43 -16.35 32.15
N ILE A 513 17.96 -16.57 30.93
CA ILE A 513 16.91 -15.73 30.29
C ILE A 513 15.73 -16.64 29.95
N TYR A 514 14.56 -16.28 30.42
CA TYR A 514 13.30 -16.92 30.06
C TYR A 514 12.73 -16.23 28.84
N LEU A 515 12.21 -17.01 27.94
CA LEU A 515 11.66 -16.53 26.66
C LEU A 515 10.28 -17.15 26.44
N SER A 516 9.40 -16.41 25.82
CA SER A 516 8.20 -17.00 25.22
C SER A 516 8.57 -17.54 23.84
N SER A 517 8.22 -18.81 23.58
CA SER A 517 8.39 -19.38 22.25
C SER A 517 7.08 -20.03 21.81
N SER A 518 6.80 -19.96 20.51
CA SER A 518 5.70 -20.71 19.90
C SER A 518 6.31 -21.95 19.26
N GLU A 519 6.30 -23.04 19.96
CA GLU A 519 6.47 -24.36 19.32
C GLU A 519 5.08 -24.81 18.89
N GLY A 520 4.82 -24.79 17.64
CA GLY A 520 3.56 -25.28 17.14
C GLY A 520 3.21 -24.68 15.81
N GLU A 521 2.41 -25.42 15.19
CA GLU A 521 2.01 -25.24 13.82
C GLU A 521 1.69 -23.82 13.39
N UNK A 522 2.18 -23.51 12.40
CA UNK A 522 2.03 -22.25 11.90
C UNK A 522 0.62 -22.08 11.44
N UNK A 523 0.00 -21.71 12.10
CA UNK A 523 -1.27 -21.42 11.64
C UNK A 523 -1.30 -20.04 11.28
N UNK A 524 -1.36 -19.95 10.36
CA UNK A 524 -1.48 -18.70 9.85
C UNK A 524 -2.71 -18.06 10.29
N UNK A 525 -2.95 -17.97 11.03
CA UNK A 525 -4.08 -17.22 11.22
C UNK A 525 -3.80 -16.15 12.15
N UNK A 526 -3.87 -15.41 11.77
CA UNK A 526 -3.73 -14.33 12.46
C UNK A 526 -4.69 -14.11 13.55
N UNK A 527 -4.92 -14.60 14.04
CA UNK A 527 -5.75 -14.15 15.03
C UNK A 527 -5.02 -14.15 16.29
N UNK A 528 -4.87 -13.35 16.57
CA UNK A 528 -4.30 -13.18 17.70
C UNK A 528 -4.97 -13.71 18.86
N UNK A 529 -5.12 -14.52 18.89
CA UNK A 529 -5.63 -14.93 20.04
C UNK A 529 -4.56 -15.23 20.97
N UNK A 530 -4.50 -14.70 21.65
CA UNK A 530 -3.68 -14.90 22.63
C UNK A 530 -3.93 -16.13 23.31
N UNK A 531 -3.78 -16.78 22.91
CA UNK A 531 -3.87 -17.89 23.60
C UNK A 531 -2.66 -18.09 24.35
N UNK A 532 -2.75 -18.01 25.20
CA UNK A 532 -1.77 -18.24 26.00
C UNK A 532 -1.34 -19.60 25.88
N UNK A 533 -0.91 -19.70 25.22
CA UNK A 533 -0.39 -20.93 25.13
C UNK A 533 0.67 -21.01 26.09
N UNK A 534 0.62 -21.67 26.62
CA UNK A 534 1.56 -21.86 27.49
C UNK A 534 2.81 -21.91 26.80
N UNK A 535 3.09 -21.16 26.85
CA UNK A 535 4.29 -21.07 26.33
C UNK A 535 5.16 -21.89 27.12
N UNK A 536 5.45 -22.52 26.77
CA UNK A 536 6.44 -23.14 27.35
C UNK A 536 7.52 -22.23 27.48
N ALA A 537 7.88 -21.88 28.47
CA ALA A 537 9.02 -21.02 28.76
C ALA A 537 10.31 -21.81 28.66
N LYS A 538 11.13 -21.49 27.72
CA LYS A 538 12.49 -22.07 27.64
C LYS A 538 13.46 -21.13 28.33
N ALA A 539 14.34 -21.72 29.14
CA ALA A 539 15.38 -20.97 29.83
C ALA A 539 16.73 -21.21 29.13
N LYS A 540 17.41 -20.11 28.77
CA LYS A 540 18.77 -20.19 28.23
C LYS A 540 19.73 -19.47 29.18
N ARG A 541 20.95 -19.99 29.27
CA ARG A 541 21.99 -19.39 30.14
C ARG A 541 22.39 -18.02 29.57
N ALA A 542 22.39 -17.03 30.42
CA ALA A 542 22.77 -15.68 30.00
C ALA A 542 24.28 -15.59 29.82
N PRO A 543 24.78 -14.88 28.81
CA PRO A 543 26.22 -14.70 28.60
C PRO A 543 26.85 -13.82 29.66
#